data_337e5b97b9d05c6383bf356b1fee6092
#
_entry.id   337e5b97b9d05c6383bf356b1fee6092
#
_cell.length_a   1.000
_cell.length_b   1.000
_cell.length_c   1.000
_cell.angle_alpha   90.00
_cell.angle_beta   90.00
_cell.angle_gamma   90.00
#
_symmetry.space_group_name_H-M   'P 1'
#
loop_
_entity.id
_entity.type
_entity.pdbx_description
1 polymer ?
#
loop_
_entity_poly.entity_id
_entity_poly.type
_entity_poly.pdbx_seq_one_letter_code
_entity_poly.pdbx_strand_id
1 'polypeptide(L)'
;VPRSGAGLRPLEWARAAGAEAIVEREMRAGVRRRRQRRARALGAAVLAIALGGFVWRAREVAPGAAPAAAPAFVSAPTRQVLPDGSVIELNGGAGVIVEFTAGLRRVVLERGEAHFQVAKSPDRPFVVVARSVEVLAVGTAFSVQLEAARVEVLVTEGRVAVAPANFADETPPPVLVDAGHQVSVRTAPTATAVGAVATLGKADIAERLAWRVPRLELNFTPLSAILPVVNAHGDARLVLAEQSLGELKLTGSLRANNIPVLLQILESSFGIVAERPAPGEIVLRRGP
;
A
#
# COMPACT_ATOMS: atom_id res chain seq x y z
N VAL A 1 -44.42 -1.95 5.82
CA VAL A 1 -43.61 -0.77 6.21
C VAL A 1 -42.33 -0.83 5.43
N PRO A 2 -42.06 0.09 4.46
CA PRO A 2 -40.81 0.08 3.69
C PRO A 2 -39.68 0.65 4.53
N ARG A 3 -38.58 -0.09 4.63
CA ARG A 3 -37.32 0.41 5.17
C ARG A 3 -36.70 1.35 4.15
N SER A 4 -36.84 2.63 4.42
CA SER A 4 -36.30 3.74 3.65
C SER A 4 -34.79 3.85 3.83
N GLY A 5 -34.10 3.91 2.73
CA GLY A 5 -32.78 4.26 2.35
C GLY A 5 -31.93 5.14 3.29
N ALA A 6 -30.98 4.50 3.94
CA ALA A 6 -29.86 5.16 4.65
C ALA A 6 -28.64 5.41 3.73
N GLY A 7 -28.86 5.70 2.45
CA GLY A 7 -27.77 5.73 1.45
C GLY A 7 -27.16 7.08 1.09
N LEU A 8 -27.69 8.21 1.60
CA LEU A 8 -27.25 9.54 1.15
C LEU A 8 -26.56 10.41 2.22
N ARG A 9 -26.50 9.97 3.44
CA ARG A 9 -25.98 10.75 4.58
C ARG A 9 -24.46 10.99 4.64
N PRO A 10 -23.56 10.12 4.11
CA PRO A 10 -22.11 10.38 4.17
C PRO A 10 -21.66 11.68 3.50
N LEU A 11 -22.40 12.15 2.50
CA LEU A 11 -22.03 13.37 1.77
C LEU A 11 -22.48 14.67 2.46
N GLU A 12 -23.51 14.62 3.30
CA GLU A 12 -24.03 15.81 3.98
C GLU A 12 -23.10 16.30 5.08
N TRP A 13 -22.55 15.39 5.89
CA TRP A 13 -21.57 15.78 6.88
C TRP A 13 -20.24 16.25 6.27
N ALA A 14 -19.83 15.66 5.13
CA ALA A 14 -18.64 16.10 4.42
C ALA A 14 -18.75 17.57 3.95
N ARG A 15 -19.95 18.02 3.58
CA ARG A 15 -20.23 19.43 3.25
C ARG A 15 -20.23 20.31 4.48
N ALA A 16 -20.89 19.89 5.55
CA ALA A 16 -20.95 20.64 6.81
C ALA A 16 -19.60 20.82 7.49
N ALA A 17 -18.66 19.91 7.26
CA ALA A 17 -17.35 19.89 7.91
C ALA A 17 -16.23 20.63 7.21
N GLY A 18 -16.52 21.41 6.18
CA GLY A 18 -15.47 22.08 5.40
C GLY A 18 -14.69 21.14 4.49
N ALA A 19 -15.18 19.90 4.27
CA ALA A 19 -14.61 18.98 3.30
C ALA A 19 -14.68 19.56 1.88
N GLU A 20 -15.61 20.50 1.61
CA GLU A 20 -15.64 21.31 0.39
C GLU A 20 -14.32 22.09 0.20
N ALA A 21 -13.72 22.58 1.28
CA ALA A 21 -12.45 23.29 1.20
C ALA A 21 -11.30 22.37 0.78
N ILE A 22 -11.34 21.08 1.17
CA ILE A 22 -10.37 20.08 0.75
C ILE A 22 -10.57 19.74 -0.74
N VAL A 23 -11.81 19.52 -1.14
CA VAL A 23 -12.19 19.22 -2.54
C VAL A 23 -11.91 20.42 -3.44
N GLU A 24 -12.27 21.65 -3.03
CA GLU A 24 -12.01 22.87 -3.81
C GLU A 24 -10.51 23.18 -3.97
N ARG A 25 -9.71 22.94 -2.95
CA ARG A 25 -8.26 23.14 -3.01
C ARG A 25 -7.59 22.17 -3.98
N GLU A 26 -8.01 20.90 -3.97
CA GLU A 26 -7.51 19.89 -4.90
C GLU A 26 -8.03 20.11 -6.34
N MET A 27 -9.29 20.59 -6.52
CA MET A 27 -9.82 20.94 -7.84
C MET A 27 -9.03 22.08 -8.50
N ARG A 28 -8.72 23.15 -7.76
CA ARG A 28 -7.92 24.28 -8.29
C ARG A 28 -6.50 23.86 -8.68
N ALA A 29 -5.89 22.93 -7.94
CA ALA A 29 -4.57 22.36 -8.28
C ALA A 29 -4.64 21.45 -9.53
N GLY A 30 -5.72 20.70 -9.71
CA GLY A 30 -5.94 19.79 -10.82
C GLY A 30 -6.11 20.48 -12.18
N VAL A 31 -6.84 21.61 -12.21
CA VAL A 31 -7.10 22.36 -13.45
C VAL A 31 -5.83 22.99 -14.03
N ARG A 32 -4.93 23.52 -13.19
CA ARG A 32 -3.63 24.08 -13.63
C ARG A 32 -2.69 23.01 -14.22
N ARG A 33 -2.68 21.79 -13.65
CA ARG A 33 -1.84 20.69 -14.12
C ARG A 33 -2.34 20.05 -15.42
N ARG A 34 -3.64 20.01 -15.69
CA ARG A 34 -4.20 19.49 -16.96
C ARG A 34 -3.82 20.35 -18.17
N ARG A 35 -3.74 21.68 -18.05
CA ARG A 35 -3.30 22.56 -19.14
C ARG A 35 -1.81 22.37 -19.49
N GLN A 36 -0.96 22.14 -18.51
CA GLN A 36 0.47 21.93 -18.74
C GLN A 36 0.81 20.52 -19.28
N ARG A 37 -0.01 19.51 -18.97
CA ARG A 37 0.21 18.13 -19.48
C ARG A 37 -0.21 17.96 -20.94
N ARG A 38 -1.22 18.68 -21.42
CA ARG A 38 -1.64 18.63 -22.84
C ARG A 38 -0.61 19.25 -23.80
N ALA A 39 0.16 20.22 -23.35
CA ALA A 39 1.22 20.83 -24.16
C ALA A 39 2.49 19.95 -24.26
N ARG A 40 2.70 19.02 -23.33
CA ARG A 40 3.87 18.11 -23.33
C ARG A 40 3.60 16.74 -23.97
N ALA A 41 2.35 16.37 -24.17
CA ALA A 41 1.95 15.06 -24.70
C ALA A 41 2.10 14.93 -26.23
N LEU A 42 2.17 16.04 -26.96
CA LEU A 42 2.32 16.02 -28.43
C LEU A 42 3.77 15.84 -28.92
N GLY A 43 4.77 16.05 -28.03
CA GLY A 43 6.19 15.87 -28.39
C GLY A 43 6.75 14.46 -28.15
N ALA A 44 6.10 13.67 -27.30
CA ALA A 44 6.63 12.37 -26.87
C ALA A 44 6.18 11.17 -27.72
N ALA A 45 5.14 11.31 -28.52
CA ALA A 45 4.56 10.20 -29.28
C ALA A 45 5.43 9.77 -30.50
N VAL A 46 6.26 10.64 -31.04
CA VAL A 46 7.09 10.32 -32.21
C VAL A 46 8.37 9.57 -31.83
N LEU A 47 8.88 9.77 -30.61
CA LEU A 47 10.12 9.11 -30.15
C LEU A 47 9.88 7.66 -29.65
N ALA A 48 8.67 7.35 -29.24
CA ALA A 48 8.32 6.02 -28.70
C ALA A 48 8.17 4.94 -29.77
N ILE A 49 7.84 5.30 -31.01
CA ILE A 49 7.65 4.34 -32.10
C ILE A 49 8.99 3.87 -32.68
N ALA A 50 10.02 4.69 -32.63
CA ALA A 50 11.35 4.32 -33.14
C ALA A 50 12.14 3.42 -32.18
N LEU A 51 11.88 3.53 -30.84
CA LEU A 51 12.53 2.69 -29.82
C LEU A 51 11.79 1.34 -29.60
N GLY A 52 10.49 1.27 -29.88
CA GLY A 52 9.70 0.04 -29.74
C GLY A 52 10.07 -1.06 -30.74
N GLY A 53 10.52 -0.69 -31.94
CA GLY A 53 10.91 -1.65 -32.98
C GLY A 53 12.28 -2.31 -32.75
N PHE A 54 13.16 -1.66 -31.96
CA PHE A 54 14.49 -2.22 -31.68
C PHE A 54 14.48 -3.22 -30.51
N VAL A 55 13.57 -3.02 -29.54
CA VAL A 55 13.47 -3.90 -28.36
C VAL A 55 12.73 -5.21 -28.64
N TRP A 56 11.85 -5.23 -29.66
CA TRP A 56 11.13 -6.47 -30.03
C TRP A 56 12.04 -7.49 -30.72
N ARG A 57 13.09 -7.07 -31.38
CA ARG A 57 14.00 -7.95 -32.13
C ARG A 57 15.09 -8.62 -31.25
N ALA A 58 15.25 -8.17 -30.01
CA ALA A 58 16.24 -8.71 -29.06
C ALA A 58 15.66 -9.76 -28.08
N ARG A 59 14.39 -10.13 -28.24
CA ARG A 59 13.76 -11.24 -27.47
C ARG A 59 13.73 -12.54 -28.29
N GLU A 60 14.83 -12.94 -28.83
CA GLU A 60 15.00 -14.35 -29.13
C GLU A 60 15.23 -15.09 -27.80
N VAL A 61 14.21 -15.86 -27.46
CA VAL A 61 14.11 -16.71 -26.30
C VAL A 61 15.29 -17.66 -26.28
N ALA A 62 16.16 -17.54 -25.31
CA ALA A 62 17.12 -18.58 -25.00
C ALA A 62 16.34 -19.83 -24.51
N PRO A 63 16.50 -21.01 -25.16
CA PRO A 63 15.80 -22.20 -24.71
C PRO A 63 16.44 -22.71 -23.41
N GLY A 64 15.65 -22.86 -22.35
CA GLY A 64 15.99 -23.77 -21.31
C GLY A 64 16.42 -23.22 -19.95
N ALA A 65 15.86 -22.08 -19.47
CA ALA A 65 15.82 -21.87 -18.03
C ALA A 65 14.66 -22.72 -17.46
N ALA A 66 14.99 -23.82 -16.79
CA ALA A 66 14.02 -24.53 -15.96
C ALA A 66 13.32 -23.51 -15.03
N PRO A 67 12.00 -23.62 -14.81
CA PRO A 67 11.31 -22.72 -13.90
C PRO A 67 12.02 -22.76 -12.56
N ALA A 68 12.60 -21.64 -12.14
CA ALA A 68 13.18 -21.52 -10.82
C ALA A 68 12.08 -21.92 -9.82
N ALA A 69 12.38 -22.93 -9.00
CA ALA A 69 11.44 -23.38 -7.98
C ALA A 69 11.02 -22.16 -7.15
N ALA A 70 9.74 -21.82 -7.23
CA ALA A 70 9.18 -20.69 -6.47
C ALA A 70 9.47 -20.92 -4.99
N PRO A 71 9.86 -19.89 -4.22
CA PRO A 71 10.05 -20.03 -2.78
C PRO A 71 8.76 -20.59 -2.19
N ALA A 72 8.88 -21.64 -1.41
CA ALA A 72 7.81 -22.55 -1.06
C ALA A 72 6.63 -21.93 -0.28
N PHE A 73 6.77 -20.74 0.29
CA PHE A 73 5.66 -19.97 0.86
C PHE A 73 6.05 -18.49 1.00
N VAL A 74 5.34 -17.63 0.27
CA VAL A 74 5.36 -16.20 0.49
C VAL A 74 4.06 -15.87 1.21
N SER A 75 4.11 -15.54 2.50
CA SER A 75 2.99 -14.90 3.17
C SER A 75 3.00 -13.43 2.73
N ALA A 76 2.22 -13.12 1.73
CA ALA A 76 2.06 -11.76 1.21
C ALA A 76 0.65 -11.24 1.50
N PRO A 77 0.47 -9.92 1.66
CA PRO A 77 -0.85 -9.33 1.70
C PRO A 77 -1.58 -9.61 0.38
N THR A 78 -2.89 -9.79 0.46
CA THR A 78 -3.72 -9.89 -0.75
C THR A 78 -3.88 -8.50 -1.33
N ARG A 79 -3.43 -8.31 -2.58
CA ARG A 79 -3.54 -7.04 -3.29
C ARG A 79 -4.68 -7.09 -4.28
N GLN A 80 -5.58 -6.10 -4.21
CA GLN A 80 -6.73 -5.94 -5.09
C GLN A 80 -6.72 -4.56 -5.73
N VAL A 81 -6.79 -4.51 -7.06
CA VAL A 81 -6.96 -3.26 -7.82
C VAL A 81 -8.45 -3.07 -8.08
N LEU A 82 -8.96 -1.91 -7.70
CA LEU A 82 -10.37 -1.55 -7.86
C LEU A 82 -10.64 -0.93 -9.25
N PRO A 83 -11.91 -0.89 -9.71
CA PRO A 83 -12.27 -0.36 -11.03
C PRO A 83 -11.91 1.12 -11.24
N ASP A 84 -11.73 1.89 -10.18
CA ASP A 84 -11.32 3.30 -10.21
C ASP A 84 -9.79 3.51 -10.21
N GLY A 85 -9.01 2.41 -10.22
CA GLY A 85 -7.56 2.42 -10.12
C GLY A 85 -7.02 2.51 -8.69
N SER A 86 -7.88 2.58 -7.67
CA SER A 86 -7.45 2.46 -6.27
C SER A 86 -6.94 1.05 -5.99
N VAL A 87 -6.05 0.93 -5.01
CA VAL A 87 -5.49 -0.36 -4.60
C VAL A 87 -5.79 -0.61 -3.12
N ILE A 88 -6.24 -1.81 -2.82
CA ILE A 88 -6.41 -2.32 -1.46
C ILE A 88 -5.39 -3.42 -1.23
N GLU A 89 -4.63 -3.35 -0.15
CA GLU A 89 -3.81 -4.43 0.37
C GLU A 89 -4.44 -4.93 1.68
N LEU A 90 -4.74 -6.22 1.74
CA LEU A 90 -5.41 -6.87 2.86
C LEU A 90 -4.39 -7.66 3.67
N ASN A 91 -4.32 -7.39 4.97
CA ASN A 91 -3.57 -8.24 5.91
C ASN A 91 -4.23 -9.62 6.01
N GLY A 92 -3.48 -10.66 6.33
CA GLY A 92 -3.97 -12.04 6.35
C GLY A 92 -5.28 -12.19 7.12
N GLY A 93 -6.32 -12.71 6.46
CA GLY A 93 -7.65 -12.89 7.04
C GLY A 93 -8.55 -11.66 7.06
N ALA A 94 -8.09 -10.48 6.58
CA ALA A 94 -8.95 -9.31 6.43
C ALA A 94 -10.04 -9.55 5.37
N GLY A 95 -11.20 -8.90 5.55
CA GLY A 95 -12.32 -8.97 4.62
C GLY A 95 -12.88 -7.61 4.31
N VAL A 96 -13.10 -7.33 3.03
CA VAL A 96 -13.72 -6.10 2.54
C VAL A 96 -14.86 -6.39 1.58
N ILE A 97 -15.87 -5.51 1.59
CA ILE A 97 -16.94 -5.46 0.59
C ILE A 97 -16.79 -4.15 -0.18
N VAL A 98 -16.80 -4.21 -1.51
CA VAL A 98 -16.68 -3.03 -2.37
C VAL A 98 -18.06 -2.69 -2.95
N GLU A 99 -18.53 -1.49 -2.67
CA GLU A 99 -19.86 -0.99 -3.06
C GLU A 99 -19.72 0.33 -3.81
N PHE A 100 -19.40 0.27 -5.08
CA PHE A 100 -19.25 1.46 -5.92
C PHE A 100 -20.57 1.82 -6.60
N THR A 101 -20.93 3.11 -6.52
CA THR A 101 -22.05 3.70 -7.25
C THR A 101 -21.56 4.81 -8.17
N ALA A 102 -22.44 5.46 -8.91
CA ALA A 102 -22.09 6.59 -9.76
C ALA A 102 -21.50 7.77 -8.98
N GLY A 103 -21.98 8.04 -7.76
CA GLY A 103 -21.59 9.19 -6.94
C GLY A 103 -20.68 8.87 -5.77
N LEU A 104 -20.45 7.61 -5.44
CA LEU A 104 -19.74 7.21 -4.23
C LEU A 104 -18.89 5.94 -4.46
N ARG A 105 -17.68 5.92 -3.94
CA ARG A 105 -16.80 4.77 -3.87
C ARG A 105 -16.75 4.29 -2.42
N ARG A 106 -17.63 3.34 -2.07
CA ARG A 106 -17.74 2.83 -0.71
C ARG A 106 -17.04 1.48 -0.59
N VAL A 107 -16.26 1.31 0.47
CA VAL A 107 -15.65 0.04 0.86
C VAL A 107 -15.97 -0.22 2.32
N VAL A 108 -16.45 -1.40 2.65
CA VAL A 108 -16.73 -1.83 4.02
C VAL A 108 -15.63 -2.80 4.46
N LEU A 109 -14.89 -2.43 5.50
CA LEU A 109 -13.95 -3.33 6.17
C LEU A 109 -14.71 -4.12 7.24
N GLU A 110 -14.95 -5.40 6.97
CA GLU A 110 -15.70 -6.27 7.87
C GLU A 110 -14.86 -6.80 9.02
N ARG A 111 -13.56 -7.08 8.78
CA ARG A 111 -12.62 -7.61 9.76
C ARG A 111 -11.18 -7.40 9.34
N GLY A 112 -10.27 -7.37 10.32
CA GLY A 112 -8.84 -7.33 10.12
C GLY A 112 -8.31 -5.94 9.80
N GLU A 113 -7.30 -5.88 8.96
CA GLU A 113 -6.59 -4.66 8.60
C GLU A 113 -6.42 -4.55 7.09
N ALA A 114 -6.61 -3.35 6.56
CA ALA A 114 -6.42 -3.06 5.15
C ALA A 114 -5.68 -1.74 4.96
N HIS A 115 -4.80 -1.68 3.95
CA HIS A 115 -4.17 -0.46 3.48
C HIS A 115 -4.78 -0.05 2.15
N PHE A 116 -5.13 1.22 2.02
CA PHE A 116 -5.79 1.81 0.87
C PHE A 116 -4.86 2.81 0.19
N GLN A 117 -4.65 2.68 -1.10
CA GLN A 117 -4.05 3.69 -1.97
C GLN A 117 -5.16 4.20 -2.89
N VAL A 118 -5.73 5.35 -2.55
CA VAL A 118 -6.93 5.86 -3.22
C VAL A 118 -6.56 6.72 -4.41
N ALA A 119 -7.09 6.38 -5.57
CA ALA A 119 -6.96 7.19 -6.78
C ALA A 119 -7.68 8.53 -6.61
N LYS A 120 -7.03 9.64 -7.05
CA LYS A 120 -7.59 11.00 -6.94
C LYS A 120 -8.83 11.14 -7.81
N SER A 121 -9.97 11.41 -7.18
CA SER A 121 -11.25 11.70 -7.84
C SER A 121 -12.07 12.63 -6.94
N PRO A 122 -11.95 13.95 -7.10
CA PRO A 122 -12.63 14.93 -6.25
C PRO A 122 -14.16 14.85 -6.34
N ASP A 123 -14.68 14.58 -7.54
CA ASP A 123 -16.12 14.53 -7.81
C ASP A 123 -16.79 13.25 -7.27
N ARG A 124 -15.99 12.27 -6.83
CA ARG A 124 -16.47 10.98 -6.38
C ARG A 124 -15.66 10.50 -5.18
N PRO A 125 -16.05 10.90 -3.96
CA PRO A 125 -15.31 10.60 -2.74
C PRO A 125 -15.19 9.10 -2.49
N PHE A 126 -14.10 8.69 -1.84
CA PHE A 126 -13.86 7.32 -1.40
C PHE A 126 -14.13 7.23 0.10
N VAL A 127 -15.01 6.32 0.50
CA VAL A 127 -15.42 6.15 1.90
C VAL A 127 -15.11 4.73 2.34
N VAL A 128 -14.31 4.59 3.38
CA VAL A 128 -14.12 3.32 4.08
C VAL A 128 -14.99 3.29 5.32
N VAL A 129 -15.81 2.26 5.45
CA VAL A 129 -16.65 2.02 6.62
C VAL A 129 -16.08 0.85 7.40
N ALA A 130 -15.75 1.06 8.66
CA ALA A 130 -15.31 0.04 9.60
C ALA A 130 -16.19 0.10 10.85
N ARG A 131 -17.13 -0.83 11.00
CA ARG A 131 -18.20 -0.77 12.02
C ARG A 131 -18.95 0.56 11.98
N SER A 132 -18.86 1.30 13.11
CA SER A 132 -19.49 2.62 13.30
C SER A 132 -18.56 3.79 13.01
N VAL A 133 -17.52 3.59 12.18
CA VAL A 133 -16.54 4.62 11.78
C VAL A 133 -16.52 4.77 10.28
N GLU A 134 -16.58 5.99 9.80
CA GLU A 134 -16.38 6.35 8.40
C GLU A 134 -15.08 7.12 8.21
N VAL A 135 -14.32 6.74 7.20
CA VAL A 135 -13.08 7.41 6.78
C VAL A 135 -13.28 7.91 5.35
N LEU A 136 -13.33 9.22 5.18
CA LEU A 136 -13.45 9.87 3.87
C LEU A 136 -12.08 10.25 3.32
N ALA A 137 -11.81 9.85 2.08
CA ALA A 137 -10.55 10.06 1.36
C ALA A 137 -10.79 10.64 -0.04
N VAL A 138 -9.84 11.47 -0.53
CA VAL A 138 -9.90 12.10 -1.87
C VAL A 138 -8.56 11.98 -2.61
N GLY A 139 -7.92 10.81 -2.53
CA GLY A 139 -6.61 10.60 -3.15
C GLY A 139 -5.48 10.60 -2.14
N THR A 140 -5.52 9.66 -1.24
CA THR A 140 -4.69 9.52 -0.06
C THR A 140 -4.20 8.08 0.07
N ALA A 141 -3.16 7.84 0.86
CA ALA A 141 -2.76 6.52 1.31
C ALA A 141 -2.92 6.39 2.83
N PHE A 142 -3.64 5.37 3.29
CA PHE A 142 -3.93 5.17 4.71
C PHE A 142 -4.25 3.71 5.02
N SER A 143 -4.06 3.32 6.27
CA SER A 143 -4.44 2.01 6.80
C SER A 143 -5.61 2.12 7.76
N VAL A 144 -6.49 1.14 7.73
CA VAL A 144 -7.58 0.98 8.70
C VAL A 144 -7.47 -0.39 9.34
N GLN A 145 -7.34 -0.42 10.64
CA GLN A 145 -7.31 -1.65 11.44
C GLN A 145 -8.58 -1.73 12.29
N LEU A 146 -9.32 -2.83 12.13
CA LEU A 146 -10.53 -3.11 12.85
C LEU A 146 -10.26 -4.13 13.96
N GLU A 147 -10.28 -3.66 15.20
CA GLU A 147 -10.15 -4.50 16.40
C GLU A 147 -11.49 -4.70 17.13
N ALA A 148 -11.50 -5.51 18.19
CA ALA A 148 -12.72 -5.85 18.91
C ALA A 148 -13.50 -4.63 19.43
N ALA A 149 -12.84 -3.60 19.93
CA ALA A 149 -13.46 -2.44 20.58
C ALA A 149 -12.99 -1.10 20.02
N ARG A 150 -12.19 -1.10 18.94
CA ARG A 150 -11.65 0.14 18.33
C ARG A 150 -11.36 -0.03 16.86
N VAL A 151 -11.34 1.10 16.17
CA VAL A 151 -10.84 1.25 14.80
C VAL A 151 -9.64 2.17 14.87
N GLU A 152 -8.52 1.75 14.32
CA GLU A 152 -7.33 2.58 14.17
C GLU A 152 -7.18 3.02 12.72
N VAL A 153 -6.91 4.31 12.51
CA VAL A 153 -6.69 4.90 11.20
C VAL A 153 -5.33 5.56 11.19
N LEU A 154 -4.41 5.07 10.35
CA LEU A 154 -3.07 5.61 10.15
C LEU A 154 -2.96 6.19 8.74
N VAL A 155 -2.58 7.45 8.61
CA VAL A 155 -2.42 8.12 7.30
C VAL A 155 -0.95 8.17 6.92
N THR A 156 -0.62 7.66 5.72
CA THR A 156 0.74 7.67 5.18
C THR A 156 0.95 8.74 4.11
N GLU A 157 -0.14 9.12 3.38
CA GLU A 157 -0.08 10.17 2.36
C GLU A 157 -1.39 10.95 2.32
N GLY A 158 -1.29 12.28 2.24
CA GLY A 158 -2.42 13.18 2.14
C GLY A 158 -3.15 13.39 3.47
N ARG A 159 -4.47 13.50 3.43
CA ARG A 159 -5.33 13.76 4.59
C ARG A 159 -6.64 13.02 4.43
N VAL A 160 -7.15 12.44 5.52
CA VAL A 160 -8.49 11.85 5.59
C VAL A 160 -9.34 12.55 6.65
N ALA A 161 -10.66 12.43 6.51
CA ALA A 161 -11.60 12.86 7.53
C ALA A 161 -12.23 11.62 8.18
N VAL A 162 -12.17 11.54 9.51
CA VAL A 162 -12.66 10.40 10.30
C VAL A 162 -13.83 10.84 11.15
N ALA A 163 -14.95 10.13 11.04
CA ALA A 163 -16.18 10.44 11.76
C ALA A 163 -16.90 9.15 12.19
N PRO A 164 -17.77 9.22 13.22
CA PRO A 164 -18.70 8.14 13.52
C PRO A 164 -19.68 7.92 12.35
N ALA A 165 -20.04 6.66 12.03
CA ALA A 165 -20.98 6.33 10.96
C ALA A 165 -22.46 6.52 11.30
N ASN A 166 -22.80 6.66 12.57
CA ASN A 166 -24.17 6.81 13.04
C ASN A 166 -24.45 8.28 13.34
N PHE A 167 -25.04 8.96 12.37
CA PHE A 167 -25.44 10.37 12.46
C PHE A 167 -26.88 10.49 12.93
N ALA A 168 -27.07 10.71 14.21
CA ALA A 168 -28.22 11.47 14.71
C ALA A 168 -27.85 12.97 14.68
N ASP A 169 -28.80 13.86 14.74
CA ASP A 169 -28.66 15.32 14.51
C ASP A 169 -27.60 16.08 15.35
N GLU A 170 -26.88 15.42 16.27
CA GLU A 170 -25.83 16.01 17.11
C GLU A 170 -24.45 15.35 16.88
N THR A 171 -24.01 15.22 15.64
CA THR A 171 -22.72 14.58 15.35
C THR A 171 -21.56 15.54 15.53
N PRO A 172 -20.49 15.14 16.23
CA PRO A 172 -19.28 15.94 16.33
C PRO A 172 -18.65 16.10 14.91
N PRO A 173 -18.02 17.24 14.64
CA PRO A 173 -17.34 17.45 13.36
C PRO A 173 -16.29 16.35 13.13
N PRO A 174 -16.05 15.95 11.87
CA PRO A 174 -15.04 14.94 11.55
C PRO A 174 -13.65 15.40 12.00
N VAL A 175 -12.88 14.46 12.48
CA VAL A 175 -11.48 14.68 12.82
C VAL A 175 -10.64 14.53 11.55
N LEU A 176 -9.86 15.56 11.23
CA LEU A 176 -8.92 15.53 10.12
C LEU A 176 -7.60 14.92 10.57
N VAL A 177 -7.14 13.92 9.84
CA VAL A 177 -5.89 13.22 10.12
C VAL A 177 -4.95 13.39 8.92
N ASP A 178 -3.81 14.01 9.15
CA ASP A 178 -2.77 14.24 8.15
C ASP A 178 -1.79 13.06 8.04
N ALA A 179 -1.01 13.03 6.97
CA ALA A 179 0.09 12.07 6.81
C ALA A 179 1.05 12.10 8.00
N GLY A 180 1.50 10.93 8.44
CA GLY A 180 2.33 10.75 9.63
C GLY A 180 1.56 10.73 10.94
N HIS A 181 0.23 10.76 10.90
CA HIS A 181 -0.62 10.76 12.08
C HIS A 181 -1.55 9.56 12.11
N GLN A 182 -1.96 9.22 13.32
CA GLN A 182 -2.92 8.16 13.61
C GLN A 182 -4.02 8.69 14.53
N VAL A 183 -5.21 8.14 14.36
CA VAL A 183 -6.32 8.29 15.30
C VAL A 183 -6.87 6.92 15.67
N SER A 184 -7.21 6.76 16.95
CA SER A 184 -7.91 5.58 17.46
C SER A 184 -9.34 5.97 17.83
N VAL A 185 -10.31 5.25 17.27
CA VAL A 185 -11.73 5.47 17.51
C VAL A 185 -12.26 4.29 18.32
N ARG A 186 -12.70 4.52 19.56
CA ARG A 186 -13.37 3.50 20.36
C ARG A 186 -14.79 3.27 19.86
N THR A 187 -15.12 2.01 19.64
CA THR A 187 -16.43 1.60 19.16
C THR A 187 -17.12 0.79 20.25
N ALA A 188 -18.00 1.42 21.00
CA ALA A 188 -18.87 0.74 21.95
C ALA A 188 -20.30 0.59 21.37
N PRO A 189 -21.11 -0.36 21.85
CA PRO A 189 -22.47 -0.55 21.34
C PRO A 189 -23.36 0.70 21.45
N THR A 190 -23.10 1.56 22.44
CA THR A 190 -23.89 2.75 22.74
C THR A 190 -23.22 4.06 22.36
N ALA A 191 -21.91 4.07 22.08
CA ALA A 191 -21.18 5.29 21.78
C ALA A 191 -19.93 5.02 20.95
N THR A 192 -19.67 5.88 19.98
CA THR A 192 -18.41 5.93 19.23
C THR A 192 -17.67 7.19 19.62
N ALA A 193 -16.44 7.06 20.10
CA ALA A 193 -15.63 8.19 20.56
C ALA A 193 -14.31 8.26 19.75
N VAL A 194 -14.14 9.34 19.03
CA VAL A 194 -12.87 9.64 18.32
C VAL A 194 -11.86 10.12 19.34
N GLY A 195 -10.70 9.45 19.40
CA GLY A 195 -9.59 9.82 20.28
C GLY A 195 -8.78 10.99 19.74
N ALA A 196 -7.75 11.35 20.48
CA ALA A 196 -6.79 12.36 20.03
C ALA A 196 -5.96 11.84 18.84
N VAL A 197 -5.61 12.75 17.93
CA VAL A 197 -4.68 12.47 16.83
C VAL A 197 -3.26 12.43 17.41
N ALA A 198 -2.56 11.32 17.16
CA ALA A 198 -1.18 11.12 17.58
C ALA A 198 -0.24 11.19 16.38
N THR A 199 0.88 11.87 16.54
CA THR A 199 1.98 11.86 15.55
C THR A 199 2.80 10.59 15.74
N LEU A 200 3.14 9.90 14.65
CA LEU A 200 4.00 8.72 14.65
C LEU A 200 5.35 9.00 14.01
N GLY A 201 6.40 8.43 14.57
CA GLY A 201 7.72 8.40 13.95
C GLY A 201 7.74 7.50 12.70
N LYS A 202 8.72 7.73 11.81
CA LYS A 202 8.88 6.90 10.61
C LYS A 202 9.09 5.42 10.94
N ALA A 203 9.80 5.13 12.02
CA ALA A 203 10.06 3.75 12.49
C ALA A 203 8.74 3.08 12.92
N ASP A 204 7.90 3.77 13.69
CA ASP A 204 6.62 3.25 14.18
C ASP A 204 5.66 2.97 13.02
N ILE A 205 5.62 3.88 12.02
CA ILE A 205 4.83 3.68 10.80
C ILE A 205 5.31 2.47 10.03
N ALA A 206 6.63 2.32 9.85
CA ALA A 206 7.21 1.18 9.15
C ALA A 206 6.92 -0.15 9.87
N GLU A 207 6.95 -0.16 11.20
CA GLU A 207 6.62 -1.34 12.00
C GLU A 207 5.14 -1.72 11.86
N ARG A 208 4.22 -0.74 11.98
CA ARG A 208 2.77 -0.98 11.82
C ARG A 208 2.40 -1.49 10.44
N LEU A 209 3.09 -1.02 9.41
CA LEU A 209 2.86 -1.43 8.02
C LEU A 209 3.76 -2.59 7.57
N ALA A 210 4.53 -3.18 8.48
CA ALA A 210 5.47 -4.25 8.15
C ALA A 210 4.80 -5.52 7.59
N TRP A 211 3.51 -5.72 7.86
CA TRP A 211 2.71 -6.81 7.29
C TRP A 211 2.51 -6.67 5.76
N ARG A 212 2.64 -5.47 5.20
CA ARG A 212 2.56 -5.21 3.76
C ARG A 212 3.76 -5.77 2.99
N VAL A 213 4.85 -6.05 3.69
CA VAL A 213 6.04 -6.64 3.10
C VAL A 213 5.93 -8.16 3.16
N PRO A 214 6.11 -8.87 2.04
CA PRO A 214 6.07 -10.33 2.01
C PRO A 214 7.05 -10.95 3.00
N ARG A 215 6.60 -11.97 3.70
CA ARG A 215 7.44 -12.83 4.53
C ARG A 215 7.77 -14.09 3.76
N LEU A 216 9.07 -14.36 3.62
CA LEU A 216 9.60 -15.53 2.97
C LEU A 216 9.79 -16.63 4.01
N GLU A 217 9.08 -17.73 3.84
CA GLU A 217 9.35 -18.97 4.58
C GLU A 217 10.27 -19.85 3.72
N LEU A 218 11.52 -19.97 4.17
CA LEU A 218 12.58 -20.63 3.44
C LEU A 218 12.76 -22.07 3.95
N ASN A 219 12.66 -23.03 3.07
CA ASN A 219 12.91 -24.44 3.37
C ASN A 219 13.88 -25.00 2.34
N PHE A 220 15.17 -24.98 2.64
CA PHE A 220 16.24 -25.32 1.69
C PHE A 220 16.11 -24.56 0.37
N THR A 221 15.67 -23.30 0.45
CA THR A 221 15.38 -22.46 -0.72
C THR A 221 16.70 -21.90 -1.28
N PRO A 222 16.97 -22.06 -2.58
CA PRO A 222 18.19 -21.54 -3.19
C PRO A 222 18.20 -20.01 -3.20
N LEU A 223 19.36 -19.39 -2.99
CA LEU A 223 19.52 -17.95 -2.95
C LEU A 223 19.07 -17.29 -4.26
N SER A 224 19.26 -17.94 -5.41
CA SER A 224 18.78 -17.48 -6.72
C SER A 224 17.25 -17.30 -6.78
N ALA A 225 16.49 -18.06 -6.00
CA ALA A 225 15.04 -17.92 -5.92
C ALA A 225 14.60 -16.83 -4.92
N ILE A 226 15.45 -16.52 -3.93
CA ILE A 226 15.18 -15.49 -2.89
C ILE A 226 15.45 -14.09 -3.42
N LEU A 227 16.54 -13.90 -4.16
CA LEU A 227 17.02 -12.60 -4.62
C LEU A 227 15.98 -11.79 -5.42
N PRO A 228 15.22 -12.35 -6.38
CA PRO A 228 14.22 -11.59 -7.10
C PRO A 228 13.15 -10.96 -6.20
N VAL A 229 12.73 -11.70 -5.16
CA VAL A 229 11.73 -11.22 -4.21
C VAL A 229 12.32 -10.15 -3.29
N VAL A 230 13.53 -10.35 -2.78
CA VAL A 230 14.23 -9.35 -1.96
C VAL A 230 14.51 -8.08 -2.76
N ASN A 231 14.95 -8.19 -4.01
CA ASN A 231 15.24 -7.06 -4.89
C ASN A 231 13.97 -6.27 -5.30
N ALA A 232 12.79 -6.93 -5.27
CA ALA A 232 11.52 -6.25 -5.55
C ALA A 232 11.00 -5.44 -4.37
N HIS A 233 11.45 -5.72 -3.14
CA HIS A 233 10.91 -5.12 -1.91
C HIS A 233 11.97 -4.40 -1.05
N GLY A 234 13.26 -4.64 -1.33
CA GLY A 234 14.38 -4.02 -0.62
C GLY A 234 14.70 -2.62 -1.14
N ASP A 235 15.50 -1.90 -0.38
CA ASP A 235 16.03 -0.57 -0.69
C ASP A 235 17.34 -0.60 -1.50
N ALA A 236 17.89 -1.79 -1.71
CA ALA A 236 19.09 -2.02 -2.53
C ALA A 236 18.95 -3.29 -3.39
N ARG A 237 19.64 -3.29 -4.51
CA ARG A 237 19.70 -4.42 -5.43
C ARG A 237 20.85 -5.33 -5.07
N LEU A 238 20.55 -6.59 -4.74
CA LEU A 238 21.53 -7.64 -4.51
C LEU A 238 21.88 -8.34 -5.82
N VAL A 239 23.18 -8.45 -6.11
CA VAL A 239 23.73 -9.08 -7.31
C VAL A 239 24.76 -10.14 -6.88
N LEU A 240 24.77 -11.30 -7.54
CA LEU A 240 25.76 -12.34 -7.30
C LEU A 240 27.00 -12.08 -8.16
N ALA A 241 28.19 -12.03 -7.54
CA ALA A 241 29.45 -11.99 -8.28
C ALA A 241 29.73 -13.31 -9.00
N GLU A 242 29.28 -14.42 -8.39
CA GLU A 242 29.44 -15.76 -8.92
C GLU A 242 28.09 -16.47 -8.98
N GLN A 243 27.78 -17.09 -10.11
CA GLN A 243 26.49 -17.78 -10.31
C GLN A 243 26.34 -18.99 -9.34
N SER A 244 27.43 -19.61 -8.92
CA SER A 244 27.47 -20.72 -7.94
C SER A 244 26.87 -20.34 -6.58
N LEU A 245 26.93 -19.06 -6.17
CA LEU A 245 26.32 -18.58 -4.94
C LEU A 245 24.78 -18.68 -4.96
N GLY A 246 24.20 -18.70 -6.15
CA GLY A 246 22.76 -18.87 -6.32
C GLY A 246 22.22 -20.22 -5.84
N GLU A 247 23.06 -21.25 -5.77
CA GLU A 247 22.69 -22.62 -5.34
C GLU A 247 22.68 -22.77 -3.82
N LEU A 248 23.17 -21.78 -3.06
CA LEU A 248 23.17 -21.81 -1.61
C LEU A 248 21.76 -21.88 -1.06
N LYS A 249 21.51 -22.86 -0.20
CA LYS A 249 20.20 -23.16 0.33
C LYS A 249 20.04 -22.56 1.71
N LEU A 250 19.02 -21.69 1.86
CA LEU A 250 18.67 -21.05 3.11
C LEU A 250 17.44 -21.71 3.72
N THR A 251 17.41 -21.74 5.06
CA THR A 251 16.26 -22.21 5.85
C THR A 251 15.97 -21.19 6.94
N GLY A 252 14.69 -20.88 7.16
CA GLY A 252 14.25 -19.92 8.16
C GLY A 252 13.14 -19.02 7.65
N SER A 253 12.93 -17.91 8.34
CA SER A 253 11.89 -16.93 7.98
C SER A 253 12.51 -15.53 7.88
N LEU A 254 12.22 -14.82 6.79
CA LEU A 254 12.79 -13.52 6.47
C LEU A 254 11.74 -12.60 5.87
N ARG A 255 11.70 -11.31 6.27
CA ARG A 255 10.95 -10.29 5.52
C ARG A 255 11.71 -9.90 4.27
N ALA A 256 11.00 -9.79 3.14
CA ALA A 256 11.62 -9.53 1.84
C ALA A 256 12.41 -8.21 1.76
N ASN A 257 12.09 -7.22 2.59
CA ASN A 257 12.83 -5.95 2.66
C ASN A 257 13.95 -5.92 3.71
N ASN A 258 14.17 -7.01 4.45
CA ASN A 258 15.18 -7.02 5.51
C ASN A 258 16.54 -7.50 4.98
N ILE A 259 17.11 -6.69 4.06
CA ILE A 259 18.44 -6.94 3.49
C ILE A 259 19.52 -7.12 4.57
N PRO A 260 19.60 -6.27 5.64
CA PRO A 260 20.63 -6.43 6.66
C PRO A 260 20.66 -7.82 7.31
N VAL A 261 19.50 -8.37 7.64
CA VAL A 261 19.42 -9.73 8.24
C VAL A 261 19.82 -10.80 7.23
N LEU A 262 19.41 -10.65 5.96
CA LEU A 262 19.86 -11.60 4.92
C LEU A 262 21.38 -11.58 4.76
N LEU A 263 22.00 -10.40 4.72
CA LEU A 263 23.48 -10.28 4.64
C LEU A 263 24.16 -10.90 5.85
N GLN A 264 23.65 -10.67 7.05
CA GLN A 264 24.19 -11.28 8.27
C GLN A 264 24.12 -12.80 8.24
N ILE A 265 23.03 -13.39 7.75
CA ILE A 265 22.90 -14.84 7.58
C ILE A 265 23.90 -15.34 6.55
N LEU A 266 24.04 -14.66 5.41
CA LEU A 266 24.96 -15.04 4.35
C LEU A 266 26.43 -14.97 4.81
N GLU A 267 26.81 -13.97 5.57
CA GLU A 267 28.13 -13.80 6.14
C GLU A 267 28.41 -14.89 7.19
N SER A 268 27.54 -15.01 8.20
CA SER A 268 27.76 -15.90 9.34
C SER A 268 27.71 -17.40 8.99
N SER A 269 26.82 -17.77 8.04
CA SER A 269 26.58 -19.20 7.72
C SER A 269 27.32 -19.68 6.48
N PHE A 270 27.68 -18.78 5.57
CA PHE A 270 28.26 -19.16 4.28
C PHE A 270 29.55 -18.41 3.93
N GLY A 271 30.04 -17.51 4.80
CA GLY A 271 31.23 -16.70 4.55
C GLY A 271 31.13 -15.78 3.34
N ILE A 272 29.90 -15.27 3.06
CA ILE A 272 29.69 -14.37 1.95
C ILE A 272 29.88 -12.93 2.41
N VAL A 273 30.69 -12.19 1.69
CA VAL A 273 30.92 -10.74 1.94
C VAL A 273 30.08 -9.91 0.99
N ALA A 274 29.51 -8.84 1.53
CA ALA A 274 28.71 -7.87 0.79
C ALA A 274 29.54 -6.62 0.47
N GLU A 275 29.78 -6.33 -0.79
CA GLU A 275 30.43 -5.11 -1.27
C GLU A 275 29.39 -4.12 -1.80
N ARG A 276 29.63 -2.84 -1.59
CA ARG A 276 28.75 -1.75 -2.05
C ARG A 276 29.48 -0.88 -3.07
N PRO A 277 29.53 -1.31 -4.36
CA PRO A 277 30.23 -0.56 -5.40
C PRO A 277 29.55 0.77 -5.78
N ALA A 278 28.23 0.85 -5.59
CA ALA A 278 27.43 2.02 -5.88
C ALA A 278 26.27 2.18 -4.88
N PRO A 279 25.72 3.39 -4.71
CA PRO A 279 24.50 3.59 -3.95
C PRO A 279 23.36 2.72 -4.49
N GLY A 280 22.72 1.95 -3.60
CA GLY A 280 21.60 1.07 -3.97
C GLY A 280 22.00 -0.25 -4.63
N GLU A 281 23.29 -0.59 -4.73
CA GLU A 281 23.76 -1.88 -5.25
C GLU A 281 24.66 -2.59 -4.21
N ILE A 282 24.41 -3.89 -4.03
CA ILE A 282 25.18 -4.75 -3.13
C ILE A 282 25.60 -6.00 -3.93
N VAL A 283 26.89 -6.21 -4.07
CA VAL A 283 27.48 -7.38 -4.73
C VAL A 283 27.88 -8.41 -3.68
N LEU A 284 27.33 -9.61 -3.82
CA LEU A 284 27.62 -10.76 -2.95
C LEU A 284 28.75 -11.59 -3.54
N ARG A 285 29.83 -11.78 -2.79
CA ARG A 285 30.95 -12.62 -3.19
C ARG A 285 31.40 -13.55 -2.04
N ARG A 286 32.08 -14.61 -2.37
CA ARG A 286 32.70 -15.47 -1.34
C ARG A 286 33.80 -14.69 -0.65
N GLY A 287 33.85 -14.75 0.69
CA GLY A 287 34.95 -14.20 1.46
C GLY A 287 36.27 -14.96 1.19
N PRO A 288 37.43 -14.35 1.52
CA PRO A 288 38.74 -14.95 1.31
C PRO A 288 38.96 -16.22 2.13
#